data_debdbfb9038ccc18b0e3e53e37f5e0fb
#
_entry.id   debdbfb9038ccc18b0e3e53e37f5e0fb
#
_cell.length_a   1.000
_cell.length_b   1.000
_cell.length_c   1.000
_cell.angle_alpha   90.00
_cell.angle_beta   90.00
_cell.angle_gamma   90.00
#
_symmetry.space_group_name_H-M   'P 1'
#
loop_
_entity.id
_entity.type
_entity.pdbx_description
1 polymer ?
#
loop_
_entity_poly.entity_id
_entity_poly.type
_entity_poly.pdbx_seq_one_letter_code
_entity_poly.pdbx_strand_id
1 'polypeptide(L)'
;MDAIQAYGKVVIRPKQQGIDLLSVSSHKFHGPKGAGFLYCSSKVNLHPIIFGGGQQSGMRSGTENVPGAAGMGLAAQLAYQKFEQKKAHLNELRRYFLEGVHKLEDVSINGWDDTADGEECIDKRAPHIVSVSFIGVRSEVLLNALSDRGIYV
;
A
#
# COMPACT_ATOMS: atom_id res chain seq x y z
N MET A 1 -6.70 2.78 10.86
CA MET A 1 -6.25 1.96 9.71
C MET A 1 -4.94 2.50 9.18
N ASP A 2 -3.94 1.67 8.99
CA ASP A 2 -2.77 2.01 8.18
C ASP A 2 -3.11 1.67 6.71
N ALA A 3 -3.10 2.67 5.84
CA ALA A 3 -3.38 2.52 4.42
C ALA A 3 -2.14 2.80 3.55
N ILE A 4 -0.95 2.78 4.14
CA ILE A 4 0.30 3.12 3.45
C ILE A 4 0.50 2.24 2.22
N GLN A 5 0.23 0.95 2.31
CA GLN A 5 0.33 0.02 1.18
C GLN A 5 -0.96 -0.07 0.34
N ALA A 6 -2.10 0.34 0.87
CA ALA A 6 -3.40 0.19 0.22
C ALA A 6 -3.80 1.39 -0.65
N TYR A 7 -3.38 2.62 -0.27
CA TYR A 7 -3.79 3.84 -0.95
C TYR A 7 -3.33 3.85 -2.42
N GLY A 8 -4.26 4.12 -3.33
CA GLY A 8 -4.00 4.08 -4.77
C GLY A 8 -3.94 2.68 -5.38
N LYS A 9 -4.15 1.61 -4.59
CA LYS A 9 -4.13 0.20 -5.04
C LYS A 9 -5.47 -0.51 -4.81
N VAL A 10 -6.21 -0.08 -3.79
CA VAL A 10 -7.57 -0.55 -3.49
C VAL A 10 -8.50 0.64 -3.29
N VAL A 11 -9.79 0.43 -3.45
CA VAL A 11 -10.79 1.48 -3.21
C VAL A 11 -10.98 1.65 -1.70
N ILE A 12 -10.68 2.86 -1.21
CA ILE A 12 -10.86 3.22 0.19
C ILE A 12 -11.95 4.29 0.29
N ARG A 13 -13.01 3.99 1.03
CA ARG A 13 -14.13 4.88 1.30
C ARG A 13 -14.36 4.97 2.81
N PRO A 14 -13.60 5.78 3.53
CA PRO A 14 -13.54 5.74 4.99
C PRO A 14 -14.92 5.80 5.67
N LYS A 15 -15.78 6.69 5.23
CA LYS A 15 -17.13 6.83 5.81
C LYS A 15 -17.99 5.59 5.63
N GLN A 16 -17.92 4.93 4.46
CA GLN A 16 -18.73 3.75 4.15
C GLN A 16 -18.16 2.50 4.83
N GLN A 17 -16.84 2.46 5.01
CA GLN A 17 -16.12 1.32 5.60
C GLN A 17 -15.96 1.45 7.12
N GLY A 18 -16.52 2.50 7.75
CA GLY A 18 -16.43 2.70 9.20
C GLY A 18 -15.01 2.99 9.69
N ILE A 19 -14.18 3.59 8.84
CA ILE A 19 -12.79 3.94 9.20
C ILE A 19 -12.78 5.32 9.84
N ASP A 20 -12.38 5.40 11.10
CA ASP A 20 -12.31 6.65 11.83
C ASP A 20 -10.96 7.37 11.67
N LEU A 21 -9.87 6.63 11.58
CA LEU A 21 -8.52 7.14 11.38
C LEU A 21 -7.83 6.35 10.27
N LEU A 22 -7.18 7.06 9.33
CA LEU A 22 -6.44 6.44 8.24
C LEU A 22 -5.16 7.21 7.94
N SER A 23 -4.02 6.51 7.98
CA SER A 23 -2.70 7.06 7.67
C SER A 23 -2.24 6.67 6.27
N VAL A 24 -1.61 7.62 5.57
CA VAL A 24 -1.10 7.43 4.21
C VAL A 24 0.28 8.09 4.07
N SER A 25 1.19 7.44 3.36
CA SER A 25 2.50 7.99 2.99
C SER A 25 2.63 8.14 1.48
N SER A 26 2.99 9.34 1.06
CA SER A 26 3.05 9.76 -0.34
C SER A 26 3.95 8.89 -1.22
N HIS A 27 5.13 8.51 -0.73
CA HIS A 27 6.13 7.75 -1.49
C HIS A 27 5.67 6.33 -1.88
N LYS A 28 4.58 5.82 -1.30
CA LYS A 28 4.02 4.50 -1.65
C LYS A 28 3.08 4.53 -2.87
N PHE A 29 2.74 5.73 -3.34
CA PHE A 29 1.98 5.95 -4.58
C PHE A 29 2.64 7.00 -5.49
N HIS A 30 3.98 6.97 -5.54
CA HIS A 30 4.84 7.77 -6.43
C HIS A 30 4.89 9.27 -6.13
N GLY A 31 4.49 9.68 -4.93
CA GLY A 31 4.65 11.05 -4.46
C GLY A 31 5.96 11.28 -3.72
N PRO A 32 6.20 12.51 -3.23
CA PRO A 32 7.41 12.87 -2.52
C PRO A 32 7.59 12.10 -1.21
N LYS A 33 8.84 11.77 -0.87
CA LYS A 33 9.20 11.30 0.48
C LYS A 33 9.00 12.42 1.50
N GLY A 34 8.72 12.06 2.75
CA GLY A 34 8.51 13.03 3.84
C GLY A 34 7.15 13.74 3.81
N ALA A 35 6.25 13.35 2.91
CA ALA A 35 4.87 13.82 2.86
C ALA A 35 3.89 12.67 3.09
N GLY A 36 2.78 12.98 3.74
CA GLY A 36 1.70 12.04 4.04
C GLY A 36 0.50 12.77 4.62
N PHE A 37 -0.59 12.07 4.86
CA PHE A 37 -1.75 12.63 5.52
C PHE A 37 -2.39 11.65 6.49
N LEU A 38 -3.10 12.20 7.45
CA LEU A 38 -4.00 11.50 8.33
C LEU A 38 -5.45 11.92 8.01
N TYR A 39 -6.27 10.96 7.60
CA TYR A 39 -7.72 11.16 7.64
C TYR A 39 -8.21 10.96 9.07
N CYS A 40 -9.02 11.89 9.54
CA CYS A 40 -9.66 11.82 10.84
C CYS A 40 -11.16 12.08 10.67
N SER A 41 -11.97 11.12 11.09
CA SER A 41 -13.43 11.27 11.14
C SER A 41 -13.83 12.34 12.16
N SER A 42 -14.89 13.09 11.88
CA SER A 42 -15.44 14.08 12.82
C SER A 42 -15.92 13.49 14.15
N LYS A 43 -16.02 12.19 14.25
CA LYS A 43 -16.40 11.47 15.48
C LYS A 43 -15.22 11.29 16.45
N VAL A 44 -13.99 11.48 15.97
CA VAL A 44 -12.78 11.26 16.76
C VAL A 44 -12.28 12.59 17.32
N ASN A 45 -12.05 12.61 18.59
CA ASN A 45 -11.40 13.75 19.27
C ASN A 45 -9.92 13.40 19.46
N LEU A 46 -9.07 13.93 18.56
CA LEU A 46 -7.62 13.79 18.67
C LEU A 46 -7.05 14.92 19.51
N HIS A 47 -6.07 14.57 20.34
CA HIS A 47 -5.28 15.58 21.05
C HIS A 47 -3.95 15.81 20.29
N PRO A 48 -3.56 17.08 20.06
CA PRO A 48 -2.29 17.40 19.45
C PRO A 48 -1.15 16.97 20.37
N ILE A 49 -0.05 16.49 19.78
CA ILE A 49 1.19 16.10 20.49
C ILE A 49 2.37 16.99 20.10
N ILE A 50 2.25 17.78 19.03
CA ILE A 50 3.24 18.75 18.58
C ILE A 50 2.61 20.14 18.62
N PHE A 51 3.06 20.94 19.57
CA PHE A 51 2.53 22.27 19.83
C PHE A 51 3.39 23.37 19.17
N GLY A 52 2.81 24.55 18.92
CA GLY A 52 3.49 25.71 18.35
C GLY A 52 2.56 26.66 17.63
N GLY A 53 2.83 26.96 16.37
CA GLY A 53 2.18 28.03 15.59
C GLY A 53 0.75 27.79 15.13
N GLY A 54 0.09 26.71 15.51
CA GLY A 54 -1.33 26.47 15.23
C GLY A 54 -1.64 25.92 13.84
N GLN A 55 -0.64 25.47 13.05
CA GLN A 55 -0.85 24.88 11.75
C GLN A 55 -1.70 23.61 11.85
N GLN A 56 -2.34 23.21 10.73
CA GLN A 56 -3.30 22.10 10.67
C GLN A 56 -4.41 22.24 11.72
N SER A 57 -4.95 23.45 11.88
CA SER A 57 -6.00 23.78 12.89
C SER A 57 -5.55 23.46 14.32
N GLY A 58 -4.27 23.66 14.63
CA GLY A 58 -3.68 23.38 15.93
C GLY A 58 -3.36 21.91 16.18
N MET A 59 -3.68 21.01 15.26
CA MET A 59 -3.50 19.57 15.43
C MET A 59 -2.03 19.14 15.29
N ARG A 60 -1.30 19.78 14.40
CA ARG A 60 0.12 19.49 14.16
C ARG A 60 0.84 20.77 13.75
N SER A 61 1.51 21.38 14.68
CA SER A 61 2.26 22.63 14.46
C SER A 61 3.53 22.40 13.64
N GLY A 62 3.95 23.45 12.95
CA GLY A 62 5.10 23.49 12.06
C GLY A 62 4.68 23.94 10.66
N THR A 63 5.53 24.73 10.00
CA THR A 63 5.28 25.25 8.65
C THR A 63 4.96 24.10 7.69
N GLU A 64 3.90 24.26 6.92
CA GLU A 64 3.46 23.25 5.95
C GLU A 64 4.49 23.08 4.84
N ASN A 65 4.76 21.81 4.51
CA ASN A 65 5.56 21.45 3.34
C ASN A 65 4.68 21.56 2.07
N VAL A 66 4.44 22.78 1.62
CA VAL A 66 3.58 23.07 0.46
C VAL A 66 4.01 22.32 -0.80
N PRO A 67 5.30 22.30 -1.18
CA PRO A 67 5.74 21.51 -2.34
C PRO A 67 5.45 20.01 -2.19
N GLY A 68 5.69 19.46 -1.01
CA GLY A 68 5.40 18.06 -0.71
C GLY A 68 3.91 17.74 -0.76
N ALA A 69 3.06 18.64 -0.23
CA ALA A 69 1.60 18.50 -0.29
C ALA A 69 1.08 18.58 -1.73
N ALA A 70 1.57 19.53 -2.53
CA ALA A 70 1.20 19.66 -3.95
C ALA A 70 1.60 18.43 -4.76
N GLY A 71 2.85 17.95 -4.60
CA GLY A 71 3.33 16.73 -5.25
C GLY A 71 2.57 15.48 -4.83
N MET A 72 2.20 15.37 -3.54
CA MET A 72 1.33 14.30 -3.03
C MET A 72 -0.07 14.36 -3.66
N GLY A 73 -0.66 15.55 -3.79
CA GLY A 73 -1.97 15.74 -4.42
C GLY A 73 -1.98 15.28 -5.88
N LEU A 74 -0.96 15.67 -6.66
CA LEU A 74 -0.80 15.21 -8.04
C LEU A 74 -0.59 13.69 -8.12
N ALA A 75 0.26 13.13 -7.25
CA ALA A 75 0.49 11.69 -7.21
C ALA A 75 -0.80 10.91 -6.88
N ALA A 76 -1.62 11.42 -5.95
CA ALA A 76 -2.93 10.84 -5.64
C ALA A 76 -3.87 10.87 -6.85
N GLN A 77 -3.96 12.00 -7.55
CA GLN A 77 -4.76 12.13 -8.76
C GLN A 77 -4.32 11.10 -9.82
N LEU A 78 -3.02 10.99 -10.09
CA LEU A 78 -2.45 10.05 -11.05
C LEU A 78 -2.63 8.58 -10.62
N ALA A 79 -2.56 8.28 -9.32
CA ALA A 79 -2.78 6.93 -8.81
C ALA A 79 -4.20 6.42 -9.12
N TYR A 80 -5.22 7.27 -8.96
CA TYR A 80 -6.61 6.93 -9.24
C TYR A 80 -7.01 7.15 -10.72
N GLN A 81 -6.19 7.83 -11.50
CA GLN A 81 -6.39 7.90 -12.95
C GLN A 81 -6.23 6.51 -13.57
N LYS A 82 -7.24 6.04 -14.32
CA LYS A 82 -7.29 4.69 -14.90
C LYS A 82 -7.15 3.57 -13.85
N PHE A 83 -7.71 3.78 -12.67
CA PHE A 83 -7.58 2.89 -11.51
C PHE A 83 -7.95 1.45 -11.84
N GLU A 84 -9.11 1.22 -12.48
CA GLU A 84 -9.57 -0.14 -12.80
C GLU A 84 -8.64 -0.86 -13.79
N GLN A 85 -8.07 -0.15 -14.76
CA GLN A 85 -7.10 -0.73 -15.69
C GLN A 85 -5.80 -1.15 -14.97
N LYS A 86 -5.31 -0.29 -14.07
CA LYS A 86 -4.12 -0.60 -13.26
C LYS A 86 -4.36 -1.77 -12.32
N LYS A 87 -5.53 -1.81 -11.69
CA LYS A 87 -5.93 -2.91 -10.79
C LYS A 87 -6.04 -4.23 -11.56
N ALA A 88 -6.67 -4.23 -12.73
CA ALA A 88 -6.78 -5.40 -13.58
C ALA A 88 -5.40 -5.94 -13.98
N HIS A 89 -4.51 -5.07 -14.43
CA HIS A 89 -3.14 -5.44 -14.80
C HIS A 89 -2.34 -6.02 -13.60
N LEU A 90 -2.45 -5.42 -12.42
CA LEU A 90 -1.80 -5.96 -11.22
C LEU A 90 -2.34 -7.35 -10.84
N ASN A 91 -3.64 -7.57 -11.00
CA ASN A 91 -4.23 -8.90 -10.75
C ASN A 91 -3.77 -9.94 -11.78
N GLU A 92 -3.63 -9.55 -13.05
CA GLU A 92 -3.07 -10.41 -14.10
C GLU A 92 -1.63 -10.83 -13.79
N LEU A 93 -0.77 -9.86 -13.45
CA LEU A 93 0.63 -10.12 -13.08
C LEU A 93 0.73 -11.01 -11.84
N ARG A 94 -0.12 -10.77 -10.84
CA ARG A 94 -0.18 -11.59 -9.63
C ARG A 94 -0.55 -13.04 -9.98
N ARG A 95 -1.58 -13.25 -10.78
CA ARG A 95 -2.00 -14.59 -11.21
C ARG A 95 -0.86 -15.31 -11.95
N TYR A 96 -0.26 -14.64 -12.91
CA TYR A 96 0.87 -15.17 -13.67
C TYR A 96 2.04 -15.59 -12.75
N PHE A 97 2.34 -14.75 -11.75
CA PHE A 97 3.39 -15.04 -10.77
C PHE A 97 3.04 -16.27 -9.91
N LEU A 98 1.82 -16.34 -9.39
CA LEU A 98 1.37 -17.46 -8.56
C LEU A 98 1.35 -18.78 -9.34
N GLU A 99 0.89 -18.78 -10.58
CA GLU A 99 0.95 -19.96 -11.47
C GLU A 99 2.39 -20.43 -11.71
N GLY A 100 3.34 -19.51 -11.74
CA GLY A 100 4.77 -19.84 -11.82
C GLY A 100 5.31 -20.46 -10.53
N VAL A 101 4.96 -19.86 -9.39
CA VAL A 101 5.39 -20.29 -8.05
C VAL A 101 4.85 -21.68 -7.72
N HIS A 102 3.61 -21.99 -8.09
CA HIS A 102 3.01 -23.32 -7.86
C HIS A 102 3.68 -24.48 -8.63
N LYS A 103 4.53 -24.17 -9.59
CA LYS A 103 5.34 -25.20 -10.29
C LYS A 103 6.60 -25.57 -9.52
N LEU A 104 6.91 -24.84 -8.45
CA LEU A 104 8.07 -25.10 -7.62
C LEU A 104 7.70 -26.02 -6.46
N GLU A 105 8.61 -26.89 -6.06
CA GLU A 105 8.48 -27.71 -4.86
C GLU A 105 8.84 -26.87 -3.61
N ASP A 106 8.36 -27.28 -2.46
CA ASP A 106 8.70 -26.68 -1.16
C ASP A 106 8.42 -25.17 -1.07
N VAL A 107 7.31 -24.72 -1.63
CA VAL A 107 6.84 -23.34 -1.52
C VAL A 107 5.50 -23.27 -0.79
N SER A 108 5.27 -22.14 -0.11
CA SER A 108 3.99 -21.82 0.54
C SER A 108 3.62 -20.38 0.27
N ILE A 109 2.38 -20.15 -0.17
CA ILE A 109 1.81 -18.81 -0.31
C ILE A 109 1.28 -18.37 1.04
N ASN A 110 1.70 -17.19 1.51
CA ASN A 110 1.23 -16.61 2.76
C ASN A 110 0.05 -15.67 2.48
N GLY A 111 -1.07 -15.92 3.12
CA GLY A 111 -2.32 -15.19 2.92
C GLY A 111 -3.15 -15.76 1.78
N TRP A 112 -3.80 -14.89 1.01
CA TRP A 112 -4.71 -15.30 -0.06
C TRP A 112 -3.97 -15.81 -1.30
N ASP A 113 -4.35 -16.99 -1.73
CA ASP A 113 -3.89 -17.62 -2.97
C ASP A 113 -5.03 -17.65 -4.00
N ASP A 114 -4.90 -16.83 -5.05
CA ASP A 114 -5.93 -16.67 -6.07
C ASP A 114 -6.21 -17.95 -6.85
N THR A 115 -5.27 -18.90 -6.85
CA THR A 115 -5.40 -20.17 -7.54
C THR A 115 -6.14 -21.21 -6.69
N ALA A 116 -6.06 -21.10 -5.35
CA ALA A 116 -6.70 -22.00 -4.41
C ALA A 116 -8.01 -21.43 -3.82
N ASP A 117 -8.03 -20.11 -3.51
CA ASP A 117 -9.13 -19.46 -2.78
C ASP A 117 -10.20 -18.85 -3.70
N GLY A 118 -9.97 -18.84 -5.00
CA GLY A 118 -10.90 -18.35 -6.02
C GLY A 118 -10.98 -16.82 -6.14
N GLU A 119 -11.75 -16.36 -7.11
CA GLU A 119 -11.86 -14.94 -7.47
C GLU A 119 -12.58 -14.06 -6.42
N GLU A 120 -13.34 -14.65 -5.51
CA GLU A 120 -14.06 -13.90 -4.46
C GLU A 120 -13.12 -13.13 -3.51
N CYS A 121 -11.84 -13.47 -3.51
CA CYS A 121 -10.83 -12.87 -2.66
C CYS A 121 -10.10 -11.69 -3.30
N ILE A 122 -10.33 -11.40 -4.58
CA ILE A 122 -9.61 -10.36 -5.34
C ILE A 122 -9.73 -8.99 -4.69
N ASP A 123 -10.90 -8.65 -4.16
CA ASP A 123 -11.14 -7.35 -3.52
C ASP A 123 -10.72 -7.27 -2.04
N LYS A 124 -10.34 -8.40 -1.45
CA LYS A 124 -9.97 -8.50 -0.02
C LYS A 124 -8.47 -8.36 0.24
N ARG A 125 -7.67 -8.21 -0.80
CA ARG A 125 -6.20 -8.17 -0.72
C ARG A 125 -5.58 -7.03 -1.52
N ALA A 126 -4.33 -6.72 -1.22
CA ALA A 126 -3.52 -5.80 -2.00
C ALA A 126 -2.99 -6.53 -3.27
N PRO A 127 -3.37 -6.10 -4.49
CA PRO A 127 -3.04 -6.84 -5.71
C PRO A 127 -1.55 -6.86 -6.03
N HIS A 128 -0.78 -5.91 -5.52
CA HIS A 128 0.65 -5.73 -5.78
C HIS A 128 1.56 -6.41 -4.75
N ILE A 129 1.00 -7.13 -3.77
CA ILE A 129 1.78 -7.79 -2.72
C ILE A 129 1.51 -9.29 -2.79
N VAL A 130 2.59 -10.05 -2.94
CA VAL A 130 2.58 -11.52 -2.80
C VAL A 130 3.65 -11.88 -1.79
N SER A 131 3.30 -12.68 -0.80
CA SER A 131 4.24 -13.21 0.18
C SER A 131 4.40 -14.71 -0.04
N VAL A 132 5.63 -15.15 -0.29
CA VAL A 132 5.97 -16.55 -0.55
C VAL A 132 7.03 -17.02 0.41
N SER A 133 6.83 -18.18 1.01
CA SER A 133 7.84 -18.87 1.79
C SER A 133 8.46 -19.99 0.95
N PHE A 134 9.77 -20.00 0.83
CA PHE A 134 10.56 -21.05 0.21
C PHE A 134 11.15 -21.91 1.32
N ILE A 135 10.60 -23.12 1.49
CA ILE A 135 10.95 -24.00 2.60
C ILE A 135 12.38 -24.49 2.46
N GLY A 136 13.16 -24.42 3.52
CA GLY A 136 14.58 -24.79 3.50
C GLY A 136 15.54 -23.75 2.94
N VAL A 137 15.04 -22.64 2.40
CA VAL A 137 15.88 -21.54 1.89
C VAL A 137 15.87 -20.36 2.85
N ARG A 138 17.05 -19.89 3.25
CA ARG A 138 17.17 -18.67 4.08
C ARG A 138 16.80 -17.46 3.22
N SER A 139 15.85 -16.65 3.71
CA SER A 139 15.33 -15.48 2.98
C SER A 139 16.42 -14.49 2.56
N GLU A 140 17.41 -14.26 3.41
CA GLU A 140 18.55 -13.39 3.12
C GLU A 140 19.40 -13.91 1.94
N VAL A 141 19.61 -15.22 1.86
CA VAL A 141 20.36 -15.85 0.76
C VAL A 141 19.57 -15.71 -0.54
N LEU A 142 18.26 -15.95 -0.50
CA LEU A 142 17.37 -15.79 -1.65
C LEU A 142 17.33 -14.33 -2.13
N LEU A 143 17.19 -13.38 -1.21
CA LEU A 143 17.19 -11.95 -1.50
C LEU A 143 18.44 -11.53 -2.27
N ASN A 144 19.62 -11.93 -1.78
CA ASN A 144 20.90 -11.61 -2.42
C ASN A 144 21.03 -12.28 -3.80
N ALA A 145 20.66 -13.54 -3.91
CA ALA A 145 20.71 -14.26 -5.19
C ALA A 145 19.75 -13.68 -6.25
N LEU A 146 18.60 -13.16 -5.85
CA LEU A 146 17.67 -12.46 -6.73
C LEU A 146 18.23 -11.08 -7.13
N SER A 147 18.79 -10.34 -6.17
CA SER A 147 19.40 -9.03 -6.42
C SER A 147 20.56 -9.12 -7.40
N ASP A 148 21.42 -10.15 -7.30
CA ASP A 148 22.51 -10.40 -8.26
C ASP A 148 22.01 -10.67 -9.69
N ARG A 149 20.75 -11.03 -9.85
CA ARG A 149 20.06 -11.20 -11.13
C ARG A 149 19.21 -10.00 -11.56
N GLY A 150 19.30 -8.88 -10.82
CA GLY A 150 18.53 -7.67 -11.08
C GLY A 150 17.05 -7.78 -10.68
N ILE A 151 16.68 -8.74 -9.83
CA ILE A 151 15.33 -8.93 -9.29
C ILE A 151 15.31 -8.39 -7.86
N TYR A 152 14.58 -7.31 -7.64
CA TYR A 152 14.49 -6.64 -6.35
C TYR A 152 13.13 -6.92 -5.70
N VAL A 153 13.14 -7.50 -4.50
CA VAL A 153 11.97 -7.92 -3.73
C VAL A 153 11.99 -7.37 -2.30
#